data_f36eda8f53c7fce192e13506a2e9fb25
#
_entry.id   f36eda8f53c7fce192e13506a2e9fb25
#
_cell.length_a   1.000
_cell.length_b   1.000
_cell.length_c   1.000
_cell.angle_alpha   90.00
_cell.angle_beta   90.00
_cell.angle_gamma   90.00
#
_symmetry.space_group_name_H-M   'P 1'
#
loop_
_entity.id
_entity.type
_entity.pdbx_description
1 polymer ?
#
loop_
_entity_poly.entity_id
_entity_poly.type
_entity_poly.pdbx_seq_one_letter_code
_entity_poly.pdbx_strand_id
1 'polypeptide(L)'
;MKKQLLLVMLCAGMFCGTEAKGQEAERLSGYVQAERFTKEKLNTMLFSTSVDPHWFRKGSSFWYEYKTGNGKVWYVVDPVAKTKRPLFDLDDIAAQITEIVKDPFTAQQLPIQKLEAGEDGRTFTFQITSSQEAKKDSTDKDKGPKKEIFFFSYDYPTRKLTWLKEKKKETEYPDWASFSPDGKTVVYAKDLNLYRMSREDYEKLKKDEDRKSVV
;
A
#
# COMPACT_ATOMS: atom_id res chain seq x y z
N MET A 1 -77.95 -37.00 2.96
CA MET A 1 -77.28 -35.82 2.37
C MET A 1 -76.49 -34.91 3.35
N LYS A 2 -76.84 -34.88 4.66
CA LYS A 2 -76.09 -34.03 5.64
C LYS A 2 -74.70 -34.56 6.06
N LYS A 3 -74.41 -35.85 5.93
CA LYS A 3 -73.11 -36.44 6.30
C LYS A 3 -72.02 -36.31 5.23
N GLN A 4 -72.36 -36.13 3.96
CA GLN A 4 -71.39 -35.88 2.89
C GLN A 4 -70.89 -34.44 2.82
N LEU A 5 -71.72 -33.48 3.27
CA LEU A 5 -71.32 -32.07 3.29
C LEU A 5 -70.29 -31.80 4.39
N LEU A 6 -70.32 -32.56 5.49
CA LEU A 6 -69.37 -32.39 6.61
C LEU A 6 -67.95 -32.93 6.26
N LEU A 7 -67.88 -33.94 5.39
CA LEU A 7 -66.58 -34.51 4.96
C LEU A 7 -65.83 -33.62 3.98
N VAL A 8 -66.60 -32.89 3.12
CA VAL A 8 -65.97 -31.96 2.16
C VAL A 8 -65.42 -30.67 2.82
N MET A 9 -66.08 -30.24 3.93
CA MET A 9 -65.53 -29.07 4.69
C MET A 9 -64.31 -29.45 5.53
N LEU A 10 -64.13 -30.70 5.95
CA LEU A 10 -62.94 -31.11 6.69
C LEU A 10 -61.69 -31.26 5.81
N CYS A 11 -61.86 -31.57 4.53
CA CYS A 11 -60.74 -31.64 3.58
C CYS A 11 -60.25 -30.28 3.08
N ALA A 12 -61.11 -29.22 3.09
CA ALA A 12 -60.72 -27.87 2.67
C ALA A 12 -59.83 -27.12 3.70
N GLY A 13 -59.88 -27.57 4.99
CA GLY A 13 -59.09 -26.94 6.06
C GLY A 13 -57.63 -27.43 6.20
N MET A 14 -57.25 -28.50 5.51
CA MET A 14 -55.91 -29.11 5.65
C MET A 14 -54.89 -28.69 4.58
N PHE A 15 -55.29 -27.86 3.60
CA PHE A 15 -54.40 -27.52 2.49
C PHE A 15 -53.74 -26.13 2.60
N CYS A 16 -53.96 -25.40 3.69
CA CYS A 16 -53.48 -24.00 3.82
C CYS A 16 -52.27 -23.83 4.74
N GLY A 17 -51.55 -24.92 5.12
CA GLY A 17 -50.50 -24.85 6.14
C GLY A 17 -49.05 -25.10 5.66
N THR A 18 -48.81 -25.36 4.37
CA THR A 18 -47.50 -25.83 3.94
C THR A 18 -46.67 -24.80 3.12
N GLU A 19 -47.25 -23.67 2.73
CA GLU A 19 -46.48 -22.70 1.92
C GLU A 19 -45.62 -21.71 2.75
N ALA A 20 -45.97 -21.46 4.01
CA ALA A 20 -45.24 -20.53 4.85
C ALA A 20 -43.82 -20.98 5.24
N LYS A 21 -43.62 -22.30 5.43
CA LYS A 21 -42.29 -22.84 5.82
C LYS A 21 -41.27 -22.87 4.66
N GLY A 22 -41.75 -23.01 3.43
CA GLY A 22 -40.86 -22.99 2.25
C GLY A 22 -40.27 -21.60 1.97
N GLN A 23 -41.08 -20.56 2.08
CA GLN A 23 -40.63 -19.17 1.84
C GLN A 23 -39.68 -18.68 2.94
N GLU A 24 -39.85 -19.09 4.17
CA GLU A 24 -38.98 -18.72 5.27
C GLU A 24 -37.60 -19.40 5.16
N ALA A 25 -37.57 -20.67 4.79
CA ALA A 25 -36.35 -21.42 4.53
C ALA A 25 -35.59 -20.88 3.31
N GLU A 26 -36.29 -20.46 2.25
CA GLU A 26 -35.70 -19.87 1.05
C GLU A 26 -35.15 -18.46 1.33
N ARG A 27 -35.87 -17.65 2.12
CA ARG A 27 -35.38 -16.36 2.62
C ARG A 27 -34.14 -16.52 3.49
N LEU A 28 -34.10 -17.44 4.43
CA LEU A 28 -32.96 -17.74 5.29
C LEU A 28 -31.76 -18.19 4.45
N SER A 29 -31.98 -19.01 3.43
CA SER A 29 -30.92 -19.39 2.47
C SER A 29 -30.35 -18.21 1.72
N GLY A 30 -31.19 -17.25 1.31
CA GLY A 30 -30.75 -16.01 0.66
C GLY A 30 -29.91 -15.11 1.58
N TYR A 31 -30.29 -14.97 2.86
CA TYR A 31 -29.50 -14.20 3.83
C TYR A 31 -28.15 -14.84 4.13
N VAL A 32 -28.10 -16.17 4.29
CA VAL A 32 -26.83 -16.91 4.48
C VAL A 32 -25.89 -16.75 3.28
N GLN A 33 -26.45 -16.69 2.05
CA GLN A 33 -25.65 -16.39 0.87
C GLN A 33 -25.19 -14.93 0.84
N ALA A 34 -26.05 -13.98 1.22
CA ALA A 34 -25.72 -12.57 1.27
C ALA A 34 -24.59 -12.26 2.28
N GLU A 35 -24.52 -12.99 3.40
CA GLU A 35 -23.41 -12.87 4.36
C GLU A 35 -22.03 -13.20 3.77
N ARG A 36 -21.98 -13.92 2.66
CA ARG A 36 -20.71 -14.17 1.94
C ARG A 36 -20.19 -12.92 1.22
N PHE A 37 -21.05 -11.93 1.02
CA PHE A 37 -20.76 -10.70 0.29
C PHE A 37 -20.80 -9.46 1.19
N THR A 38 -20.56 -9.62 2.51
CA THR A 38 -20.39 -8.48 3.40
C THR A 38 -19.15 -7.68 2.98
N LYS A 39 -19.14 -6.38 3.27
CA LYS A 39 -18.03 -5.48 2.92
C LYS A 39 -16.69 -6.01 3.45
N GLU A 40 -16.68 -6.57 4.64
CA GLU A 40 -15.51 -7.16 5.28
C GLU A 40 -14.97 -8.35 4.48
N LYS A 41 -15.84 -9.28 4.08
CA LYS A 41 -15.48 -10.44 3.26
C LYS A 41 -15.07 -10.02 1.85
N LEU A 42 -15.79 -9.08 1.23
CA LEU A 42 -15.42 -8.57 -0.08
C LEU A 42 -14.02 -7.93 -0.06
N ASN A 43 -13.69 -7.18 0.99
CA ASN A 43 -12.35 -6.59 1.14
C ASN A 43 -11.22 -7.63 1.27
N THR A 44 -11.53 -8.86 1.70
CA THR A 44 -10.56 -9.95 1.72
C THR A 44 -10.47 -10.72 0.40
N MET A 45 -11.46 -10.59 -0.47
CA MET A 45 -11.54 -11.28 -1.77
C MET A 45 -11.14 -10.37 -2.94
N LEU A 46 -11.34 -9.06 -2.79
CA LEU A 46 -10.99 -8.05 -3.78
C LEU A 46 -9.64 -7.42 -3.39
N PHE A 47 -8.67 -7.65 -4.22
CA PHE A 47 -7.36 -7.02 -4.08
C PHE A 47 -7.32 -5.71 -4.88
N SER A 48 -6.23 -5.33 -5.50
CA SER A 48 -6.10 -4.07 -6.23
C SER A 48 -7.14 -3.94 -7.35
N THR A 49 -8.18 -3.13 -7.14
CA THR A 49 -9.22 -2.81 -8.14
C THR A 49 -8.85 -1.61 -9.01
N SER A 50 -7.82 -0.87 -8.62
CA SER A 50 -7.25 0.26 -9.35
C SER A 50 -5.73 0.15 -9.39
N VAL A 51 -5.12 0.83 -10.33
CA VAL A 51 -3.66 0.96 -10.45
C VAL A 51 -3.30 2.40 -10.16
N ASP A 52 -2.34 2.62 -9.27
CA ASP A 52 -1.74 3.91 -8.99
C ASP A 52 -0.36 3.98 -9.66
N PRO A 53 -0.24 4.64 -10.83
CA PRO A 53 0.98 4.65 -11.60
C PRO A 53 1.97 5.70 -11.08
N HIS A 54 3.17 5.27 -10.75
CA HIS A 54 4.30 6.13 -10.41
C HIS A 54 5.19 6.32 -11.63
N TRP A 55 5.10 7.46 -12.27
CA TRP A 55 5.84 7.75 -13.50
C TRP A 55 7.31 8.03 -13.21
N PHE A 56 8.19 7.49 -14.05
CA PHE A 56 9.60 7.87 -14.01
C PHE A 56 9.77 9.31 -14.53
N ARG A 57 10.70 10.05 -13.94
CA ARG A 57 10.95 11.43 -14.34
C ARG A 57 11.39 11.57 -15.80
N LYS A 58 12.04 10.55 -16.33
CA LYS A 58 12.51 10.50 -17.73
C LYS A 58 11.82 9.35 -18.44
N GLY A 59 11.18 9.66 -19.57
CA GLY A 59 10.51 8.66 -20.39
C GLY A 59 9.01 8.56 -20.14
N SER A 60 8.38 7.58 -20.76
CA SER A 60 6.95 7.28 -20.71
C SER A 60 6.61 6.03 -19.88
N SER A 61 7.60 5.48 -19.20
CA SER A 61 7.42 4.27 -18.39
C SER A 61 7.00 4.62 -16.97
N PHE A 62 6.33 3.70 -16.31
CA PHE A 62 5.89 3.83 -14.93
C PHE A 62 6.00 2.50 -14.20
N TRP A 63 5.99 2.54 -12.88
CA TRP A 63 5.86 1.37 -12.03
C TRP A 63 4.61 1.49 -11.16
N TYR A 64 4.10 0.37 -10.65
CA TYR A 64 2.98 0.34 -9.73
C TYR A 64 3.02 -0.89 -8.82
N GLU A 65 2.40 -0.75 -7.66
CA GLU A 65 2.14 -1.83 -6.72
C GLU A 65 0.81 -2.51 -7.05
N TYR A 66 0.79 -3.82 -7.01
CA TYR A 66 -0.43 -4.59 -7.18
C TYR A 66 -0.56 -5.62 -6.05
N LYS A 67 -1.62 -5.53 -5.28
CA LYS A 67 -1.92 -6.48 -4.21
C LYS A 67 -2.64 -7.69 -4.80
N THR A 68 -2.19 -8.88 -4.44
CA THR A 68 -2.78 -10.17 -4.82
C THR A 68 -3.13 -10.98 -3.58
N GLY A 69 -3.80 -12.12 -3.74
CA GLY A 69 -4.04 -13.07 -2.65
C GLY A 69 -2.75 -13.61 -2.02
N ASN A 70 -1.66 -13.60 -2.77
CA ASN A 70 -0.35 -14.10 -2.35
C ASN A 70 0.62 -12.99 -1.89
N GLY A 71 0.12 -11.77 -1.67
CA GLY A 71 0.93 -10.64 -1.25
C GLY A 71 1.01 -9.52 -2.28
N LYS A 72 1.99 -8.65 -2.14
CA LYS A 72 2.22 -7.51 -3.01
C LYS A 72 3.22 -7.86 -4.12
N VAL A 73 2.96 -7.36 -5.31
CA VAL A 73 3.84 -7.48 -6.48
C VAL A 73 4.02 -6.10 -7.09
N TRP A 74 5.19 -5.82 -7.60
CA TRP A 74 5.50 -4.55 -8.25
C TRP A 74 5.86 -4.79 -9.71
N TYR A 75 5.33 -3.95 -10.58
CA TYR A 75 5.53 -4.04 -12.02
C TYR A 75 6.11 -2.75 -12.58
N VAL A 76 6.98 -2.90 -13.57
CA VAL A 76 7.41 -1.82 -14.45
C VAL A 76 6.72 -1.99 -15.79
N VAL A 77 6.13 -0.92 -16.29
CA VAL A 77 5.41 -0.89 -17.56
C VAL A 77 6.05 0.14 -18.47
N ASP A 78 6.32 -0.28 -19.69
CA ASP A 78 6.69 0.60 -20.78
C ASP A 78 5.58 0.60 -21.84
N PRO A 79 4.77 1.67 -21.90
CA PRO A 79 3.67 1.77 -22.86
C PRO A 79 4.11 1.83 -24.32
N VAL A 80 5.30 2.39 -24.59
CA VAL A 80 5.85 2.53 -25.94
C VAL A 80 6.29 1.15 -26.46
N ALA A 81 7.05 0.44 -25.64
CA ALA A 81 7.49 -0.93 -25.97
C ALA A 81 6.39 -1.97 -25.75
N LYS A 82 5.23 -1.58 -25.20
CA LYS A 82 4.11 -2.48 -24.83
C LYS A 82 4.56 -3.65 -23.95
N THR A 83 5.45 -3.41 -23.01
CA THR A 83 5.98 -4.43 -22.12
C THR A 83 5.58 -4.19 -20.69
N LYS A 84 5.30 -5.28 -19.97
CA LYS A 84 5.08 -5.32 -18.52
C LYS A 84 6.00 -6.38 -17.93
N ARG A 85 6.80 -5.97 -16.94
CA ARG A 85 7.77 -6.87 -16.30
C ARG A 85 7.68 -6.72 -14.77
N PRO A 86 7.89 -7.78 -14.00
CA PRO A 86 8.03 -7.63 -12.55
C PRO A 86 9.25 -6.76 -12.25
N LEU A 87 9.09 -5.85 -11.28
CA LEU A 87 10.19 -5.01 -10.79
C LEU A 87 11.19 -5.85 -10.00
N PHE A 88 10.68 -6.78 -9.19
CA PHE A 88 11.45 -7.65 -8.34
C PHE A 88 11.24 -9.11 -8.71
N ASP A 89 12.29 -9.90 -8.60
CA ASP A 89 12.20 -11.32 -8.33
C ASP A 89 12.07 -11.46 -6.81
N LEU A 90 10.86 -11.73 -6.33
CA LEU A 90 10.55 -11.67 -4.90
C LEU A 90 11.27 -12.77 -4.11
N ASP A 91 11.50 -13.93 -4.71
CA ASP A 91 12.22 -15.04 -4.07
C ASP A 91 13.70 -14.68 -3.91
N ASP A 92 14.31 -14.13 -4.95
CA ASP A 92 15.72 -13.69 -4.92
C ASP A 92 15.93 -12.54 -3.92
N ILE A 93 15.05 -11.54 -3.92
CA ILE A 93 15.13 -10.43 -2.95
C ILE A 93 14.91 -10.91 -1.52
N ALA A 94 13.94 -11.81 -1.27
CA ALA A 94 13.71 -12.36 0.06
C ALA A 94 14.96 -13.09 0.59
N ALA A 95 15.62 -13.86 -0.28
CA ALA A 95 16.86 -14.54 0.07
C ALA A 95 17.98 -13.55 0.41
N GLN A 96 18.23 -12.54 -0.43
CA GLN A 96 19.24 -11.52 -0.21
C GLN A 96 18.98 -10.72 1.07
N ILE A 97 17.74 -10.31 1.34
CA ILE A 97 17.38 -9.59 2.55
C ILE A 97 17.58 -10.45 3.79
N THR A 98 17.12 -11.71 3.75
CA THR A 98 17.30 -12.66 4.85
C THR A 98 18.77 -12.85 5.20
N GLU A 99 19.64 -12.91 4.20
CA GLU A 99 21.09 -13.02 4.40
C GLU A 99 21.67 -11.78 5.09
N ILE A 100 21.23 -10.58 4.70
CA ILE A 100 21.73 -9.31 5.22
C ILE A 100 21.20 -9.02 6.62
N VAL A 101 19.89 -9.14 6.79
CA VAL A 101 19.18 -8.75 8.03
C VAL A 101 19.27 -9.84 9.11
N LYS A 102 19.52 -11.09 8.70
CA LYS A 102 19.49 -12.29 9.58
C LYS A 102 18.10 -12.54 10.19
N ASP A 103 17.05 -12.11 9.49
CA ASP A 103 15.65 -12.31 9.83
C ASP A 103 14.96 -13.01 8.64
N PRO A 104 14.26 -14.15 8.83
CA PRO A 104 13.71 -14.92 7.73
C PRO A 104 12.52 -14.19 7.08
N PHE A 105 12.66 -13.85 5.81
CA PHE A 105 11.60 -13.30 4.98
C PHE A 105 11.20 -14.28 3.89
N THR A 106 9.92 -14.29 3.57
CA THR A 106 9.38 -15.05 2.43
C THR A 106 8.91 -14.10 1.34
N ALA A 107 8.97 -14.54 0.09
CA ALA A 107 8.53 -13.76 -1.06
C ALA A 107 7.08 -13.22 -0.92
N GLN A 108 6.21 -14.00 -0.29
CA GLN A 108 4.80 -13.64 -0.10
C GLN A 108 4.57 -12.58 0.99
N GLN A 109 5.49 -12.47 1.96
CA GLN A 109 5.35 -11.62 3.15
C GLN A 109 6.48 -10.59 3.27
N LEU A 110 7.09 -10.20 2.15
CA LEU A 110 8.07 -9.13 2.14
C LEU A 110 7.44 -7.79 2.56
N PRO A 111 7.81 -7.24 3.72
CA PRO A 111 7.22 -5.99 4.22
C PRO A 111 7.89 -4.77 3.59
N ILE A 112 7.97 -4.72 2.26
CA ILE A 112 8.52 -3.58 1.52
C ILE A 112 7.63 -2.35 1.76
N GLN A 113 8.24 -1.27 2.23
CA GLN A 113 7.58 -0.01 2.52
C GLN A 113 8.38 1.14 1.89
N LYS A 114 7.70 2.24 1.59
CA LYS A 114 8.29 3.46 1.05
C LYS A 114 9.19 3.18 -0.16
N LEU A 115 8.64 2.45 -1.14
CA LEU A 115 9.33 2.19 -2.39
C LEU A 115 9.36 3.48 -3.23
N GLU A 116 10.55 3.92 -3.59
CA GLU A 116 10.79 5.12 -4.39
C GLU A 116 11.74 4.81 -5.53
N ALA A 117 11.43 5.35 -6.71
CA ALA A 117 12.31 5.27 -7.86
C ALA A 117 13.32 6.43 -7.84
N GLY A 118 14.58 6.13 -8.09
CA GLY A 118 15.61 7.14 -8.31
C GLY A 118 15.35 7.96 -9.58
N GLU A 119 16.03 9.11 -9.69
CA GLU A 119 15.89 10.01 -10.85
C GLU A 119 16.37 9.37 -12.17
N ASP A 120 17.20 8.35 -12.07
CA ASP A 120 17.72 7.57 -13.19
C ASP A 120 16.71 6.57 -13.76
N GLY A 121 15.59 6.31 -13.03
CA GLY A 121 14.59 5.30 -13.37
C GLY A 121 15.12 3.85 -13.33
N ARG A 122 16.32 3.64 -12.75
CA ARG A 122 16.99 2.33 -12.67
C ARG A 122 17.13 1.84 -11.24
N THR A 123 17.32 2.78 -10.32
CA THR A 123 17.57 2.49 -8.91
C THR A 123 16.28 2.67 -8.12
N PHE A 124 15.97 1.73 -7.25
CA PHE A 124 14.82 1.78 -6.36
C PHE A 124 15.30 1.73 -4.91
N THR A 125 14.78 2.61 -4.08
CA THR A 125 15.05 2.59 -2.64
C THR A 125 13.80 2.21 -1.88
N PHE A 126 13.95 1.41 -0.84
CA PHE A 126 12.85 0.99 0.01
C PHE A 126 13.32 0.67 1.42
N GLN A 127 12.37 0.54 2.33
CA GLN A 127 12.65 0.13 3.70
C GLN A 127 11.93 -1.17 4.04
N ILE A 128 12.53 -1.93 4.96
CA ILE A 128 11.96 -3.14 5.53
C ILE A 128 12.02 -3.04 7.05
N THR A 129 10.93 -3.41 7.70
CA THR A 129 10.86 -3.51 9.15
C THR A 129 11.12 -4.95 9.56
N SER A 130 12.12 -5.16 10.42
CA SER A 130 12.41 -6.49 10.99
C SER A 130 11.22 -7.03 11.77
N SER A 131 11.03 -8.34 11.76
CA SER A 131 10.10 -9.03 12.64
C SER A 131 10.62 -9.09 14.08
N GLN A 132 11.94 -8.99 14.24
CA GLN A 132 12.61 -9.05 15.54
C GLN A 132 12.59 -7.68 16.23
N GLU A 133 12.42 -7.70 17.54
CA GLU A 133 12.53 -6.49 18.37
C GLU A 133 13.99 -6.06 18.45
N ALA A 134 14.24 -4.77 18.22
CA ALA A 134 15.57 -4.19 18.44
C ALA A 134 16.00 -4.41 19.90
N LYS A 135 17.26 -4.77 20.10
CA LYS A 135 17.82 -4.90 21.45
C LYS A 135 17.62 -3.58 22.19
N LYS A 136 16.94 -3.63 23.34
CA LYS A 136 16.70 -2.46 24.19
C LYS A 136 18.02 -1.85 24.63
N ASP A 137 18.37 -0.70 24.11
CA ASP A 137 19.27 0.19 24.83
C ASP A 137 18.55 0.70 26.08
N SER A 138 19.16 0.46 27.24
CA SER A 138 18.57 0.55 28.59
C SER A 138 18.20 1.97 29.05
N THR A 139 18.20 2.96 28.18
CA THR A 139 18.01 4.39 28.56
C THR A 139 16.61 4.94 28.27
N ASP A 140 15.77 4.29 27.46
CA ASP A 140 14.42 4.80 27.12
C ASP A 140 13.32 3.88 27.71
N LYS A 141 12.89 4.16 28.94
CA LYS A 141 11.88 3.35 29.65
C LYS A 141 10.44 3.55 29.15
N ASP A 142 10.15 4.56 28.32
CA ASP A 142 8.78 4.98 27.97
C ASP A 142 8.35 4.68 26.52
N LYS A 143 9.19 4.10 25.69
CA LYS A 143 8.83 3.75 24.31
C LYS A 143 8.70 2.23 24.17
N GLY A 144 7.54 1.79 23.65
CA GLY A 144 7.29 0.38 23.35
C GLY A 144 8.40 -0.24 22.45
N PRO A 145 8.38 -1.57 22.23
CA PRO A 145 9.42 -2.26 21.48
C PRO A 145 9.57 -1.64 20.08
N LYS A 146 10.72 -1.02 19.82
CA LYS A 146 11.04 -0.49 18.49
C LYS A 146 11.54 -1.63 17.63
N LYS A 147 10.92 -1.83 16.48
CA LYS A 147 11.42 -2.72 15.44
C LYS A 147 12.53 -2.03 14.67
N GLU A 148 13.56 -2.78 14.31
CA GLU A 148 14.65 -2.27 13.50
C GLU A 148 14.19 -2.06 12.05
N ILE A 149 14.58 -0.95 11.45
CA ILE A 149 14.24 -0.59 10.07
C ILE A 149 15.51 -0.60 9.25
N PHE A 150 15.51 -1.38 8.18
CA PHE A 150 16.60 -1.51 7.24
C PHE A 150 16.27 -0.79 5.94
N PHE A 151 17.25 -0.07 5.39
CA PHE A 151 17.12 0.66 4.14
C PHE A 151 17.91 -0.06 3.06
N PHE A 152 17.30 -0.22 1.89
CA PHE A 152 17.89 -0.90 0.76
C PHE A 152 17.84 -0.05 -0.49
N SER A 153 18.83 -0.25 -1.35
CA SER A 153 18.86 0.22 -2.72
C SER A 153 18.93 -0.97 -3.65
N TYR A 154 18.04 -1.03 -4.62
CA TYR A 154 17.95 -2.09 -5.62
C TYR A 154 18.20 -1.50 -7.02
N ASP A 155 19.17 -2.04 -7.72
CA ASP A 155 19.44 -1.68 -9.13
C ASP A 155 18.67 -2.66 -10.03
N TYR A 156 17.62 -2.15 -10.69
CA TYR A 156 16.70 -2.94 -11.49
C TYR A 156 17.37 -3.69 -12.65
N PRO A 157 18.30 -3.08 -13.45
CA PRO A 157 18.96 -3.79 -14.55
C PRO A 157 19.88 -4.91 -14.10
N THR A 158 20.63 -4.73 -13.01
CA THR A 158 21.59 -5.72 -12.52
C THR A 158 20.99 -6.66 -11.48
N ARG A 159 19.76 -6.39 -11.01
CA ARG A 159 19.06 -7.12 -9.96
C ARG A 159 19.84 -7.20 -8.63
N LYS A 160 20.70 -6.22 -8.38
CA LYS A 160 21.56 -6.19 -7.21
C LYS A 160 20.93 -5.38 -6.08
N LEU A 161 20.84 -6.00 -4.91
CA LEU A 161 20.44 -5.36 -3.67
C LEU A 161 21.67 -4.86 -2.91
N THR A 162 21.57 -3.65 -2.36
CA THR A 162 22.62 -3.04 -1.54
C THR A 162 21.99 -2.52 -0.25
N TRP A 163 22.53 -2.89 0.89
CA TRP A 163 22.10 -2.37 2.17
C TRP A 163 22.65 -0.98 2.40
N LEU A 164 21.76 -0.04 2.76
CA LEU A 164 22.12 1.33 3.11
C LEU A 164 22.15 1.46 4.63
N LYS A 165 23.31 1.75 5.20
CA LYS A 165 23.48 1.89 6.66
C LYS A 165 22.71 3.05 7.26
N GLU A 166 22.41 4.06 6.45
CA GLU A 166 21.65 5.24 6.86
C GLU A 166 20.53 5.53 5.85
N LYS A 167 19.40 6.02 6.35
CA LYS A 167 18.38 6.59 5.47
C LYS A 167 19.04 7.72 4.66
N LYS A 168 18.98 7.65 3.33
CA LYS A 168 19.29 8.80 2.51
C LYS A 168 18.41 9.94 3.02
N LYS A 169 19.00 11.02 3.54
CA LYS A 169 18.21 12.16 4.01
C LYS A 169 17.36 12.64 2.84
N GLU A 170 16.07 12.35 2.91
CA GLU A 170 15.12 13.07 2.09
C GLU A 170 15.35 14.55 2.40
N THR A 171 15.54 15.34 1.41
CA THR A 171 15.44 16.79 1.56
C THR A 171 13.98 17.04 1.90
N GLU A 172 13.64 17.10 3.19
CA GLU A 172 12.32 17.54 3.64
C GLU A 172 12.15 18.98 3.18
N TYR A 173 11.43 19.12 2.09
CA TYR A 173 10.96 20.41 1.65
C TYR A 173 9.71 20.74 2.47
N PRO A 174 9.59 21.96 2.99
CA PRO A 174 8.37 22.34 3.70
C PRO A 174 7.17 22.33 2.75
N ASP A 175 6.00 21.99 3.28
CA ASP A 175 4.74 21.86 2.52
C ASP A 175 4.35 23.12 1.74
N TRP A 176 4.86 24.29 2.18
CA TRP A 176 4.60 25.56 1.53
C TRP A 176 5.48 25.83 0.29
N ALA A 177 6.52 25.01 0.02
CA ALA A 177 7.50 25.23 -1.03
C ALA A 177 7.50 24.12 -2.07
N SER A 178 7.22 24.44 -3.31
CA SER A 178 7.36 23.55 -4.47
C SER A 178 8.67 23.82 -5.20
N PHE A 179 9.42 22.76 -5.45
CA PHE A 179 10.72 22.86 -6.14
C PHE A 179 10.58 22.48 -7.60
N SER A 180 11.26 23.23 -8.48
CA SER A 180 11.35 22.85 -9.89
C SER A 180 12.10 21.52 -10.06
N PRO A 181 11.86 20.76 -11.14
CA PRO A 181 12.54 19.49 -11.39
C PRO A 181 14.07 19.58 -11.47
N ASP A 182 14.60 20.75 -11.86
CA ASP A 182 16.04 21.02 -11.89
C ASP A 182 16.59 21.49 -10.53
N GLY A 183 15.72 21.66 -9.54
CA GLY A 183 16.06 22.07 -8.18
C GLY A 183 16.54 23.51 -8.04
N LYS A 184 16.51 24.34 -9.09
CA LYS A 184 17.04 25.70 -9.06
C LYS A 184 16.05 26.76 -8.64
N THR A 185 14.77 26.49 -8.82
CA THR A 185 13.68 27.44 -8.56
C THR A 185 12.73 26.89 -7.51
N VAL A 186 12.30 27.76 -6.62
CA VAL A 186 11.31 27.47 -5.59
C VAL A 186 10.09 28.34 -5.84
N VAL A 187 8.92 27.74 -5.87
CA VAL A 187 7.62 28.42 -6.01
C VAL A 187 6.84 28.24 -4.71
N TYR A 188 6.23 29.29 -4.23
CA TYR A 188 5.40 29.26 -3.02
C TYR A 188 4.21 30.20 -3.13
N ALA A 189 3.16 29.89 -2.40
CA ALA A 189 1.97 30.72 -2.32
C ALA A 189 1.99 31.58 -1.05
N LYS A 190 1.67 32.87 -1.18
CA LYS A 190 1.51 33.79 -0.07
C LYS A 190 0.44 34.84 -0.43
N ASP A 191 -0.46 35.16 0.47
CA ASP A 191 -1.50 36.20 0.29
C ASP A 191 -2.27 36.06 -1.03
N LEU A 192 -2.68 34.83 -1.38
CA LEU A 192 -3.39 34.47 -2.63
C LEU A 192 -2.58 34.72 -3.92
N ASN A 193 -1.29 34.96 -3.81
CA ASN A 193 -0.38 35.14 -4.96
C ASN A 193 0.67 34.04 -4.99
N LEU A 194 1.19 33.75 -6.18
CA LEU A 194 2.33 32.85 -6.40
C LEU A 194 3.63 33.65 -6.53
N TYR A 195 4.61 33.25 -5.78
CA TYR A 195 5.95 33.83 -5.78
C TYR A 195 6.99 32.82 -6.22
N ARG A 196 8.07 33.31 -6.78
CA ARG A 196 9.21 32.51 -7.20
C ARG A 196 10.48 33.07 -6.57
N MET A 197 11.34 32.17 -6.07
CA MET A 197 12.69 32.54 -5.59
C MET A 197 13.73 31.57 -6.13
N SER A 198 15.01 31.97 -6.07
CA SER A 198 16.12 31.07 -6.37
C SER A 198 16.35 30.07 -5.23
N ARG A 199 16.97 28.93 -5.53
CA ARG A 199 17.38 27.96 -4.50
C ARG A 199 18.32 28.59 -3.46
N GLU A 200 19.20 29.47 -3.90
CA GLU A 200 20.14 30.17 -3.01
C GLU A 200 19.45 31.08 -2.00
N ASP A 201 18.42 31.80 -2.42
CA ASP A 201 17.61 32.64 -1.53
C ASP A 201 16.79 31.84 -0.55
N TYR A 202 16.25 30.71 -1.00
CA TYR A 202 15.57 29.76 -0.13
C TYR A 202 16.50 29.24 0.99
N GLU A 203 17.72 28.84 0.66
CA GLU A 203 18.68 28.34 1.65
C GLU A 203 19.12 29.45 2.65
N LYS A 204 19.14 30.71 2.22
CA LYS A 204 19.37 31.86 3.13
C LYS A 204 18.20 32.01 4.12
N LEU A 205 16.95 31.98 3.63
CA LEU A 205 15.77 32.07 4.45
C LEU A 205 15.73 30.96 5.50
N LYS A 206 16.01 29.73 5.12
CA LYS A 206 16.04 28.59 6.03
C LYS A 206 17.09 28.78 7.13
N LYS A 207 18.26 29.30 6.83
CA LYS A 207 19.30 29.60 7.83
C LYS A 207 18.89 30.73 8.78
N ASP A 208 18.12 31.69 8.33
CA ASP A 208 17.64 32.79 9.17
C ASP A 208 16.50 32.37 10.06
N GLU A 209 15.63 31.44 9.64
CA GLU A 209 14.59 30.83 10.48
C GLU A 209 15.21 29.96 11.58
N ASP A 210 16.20 29.13 11.26
CA ASP A 210 16.93 28.31 12.24
C ASP A 210 17.64 29.17 13.30
N ARG A 211 18.11 30.36 12.96
CA ARG A 211 18.70 31.31 13.92
C ARG A 211 17.66 31.94 14.86
N LYS A 212 16.43 32.15 14.41
CA LYS A 212 15.35 32.74 15.22
C LYS A 212 14.71 31.71 16.16
N SER A 213 14.84 30.42 15.90
CA SER A 213 14.31 29.35 16.74
C SER A 213 15.23 28.96 17.93
N VAL A 214 16.41 29.59 18.04
CA VAL A 214 17.43 29.27 19.08
C VAL A 214 17.54 30.38 20.14
N VAL A 215 16.56 31.28 20.23
CA VAL A 215 16.51 32.34 21.29
C VAL A 215 15.39 32.06 22.30
#